data_c432fffc053cadf083c7420ec300b7ef
#
_entry.id   c432fffc053cadf083c7420ec300b7ef
#
_cell.length_a   1.000
_cell.length_b   1.000
_cell.length_c   1.000
_cell.angle_alpha   90.00
_cell.angle_beta   90.00
_cell.angle_gamma   90.00
#
_symmetry.space_group_name_H-M   'P 1'
#
loop_
_entity.id
_entity.type
_entity.pdbx_description
1 polymer ?
#
loop_
_entity_poly.entity_id
_entity_poly.type
_entity_poly.pdbx_seq_one_letter_code
_entity_poly.pdbx_strand_id
1 'polypeptide(L)'
;APNMTYAYFALFQRIGDYYAFDPMNSKEDIKCFQAVATSLTNAYPNAVRTKNLYNVVIKGLKNTRPAKRKTLQIPINKISEAGLIDIDLKDVEGVSRKLSQLKGKVVLLDFVVYQSQASAEHNLNLRELYNKYASKGLQIYQVSLDADEHYWKTVTDKLPWICVRDEDGAESRYIPLYNIKNVPTLFLI
;
A
#
# COMPACT_ATOMS: atom_id res chain seq x y z
N ALA A 1 7.32 16.52 -36.50
CA ALA A 1 8.59 16.58 -35.79
C ALA A 1 8.33 16.79 -34.29
N PRO A 2 8.91 15.99 -33.37
CA PRO A 2 8.59 16.03 -31.93
C PRO A 2 9.09 17.31 -31.22
N ASN A 3 10.01 18.05 -31.85
CA ASN A 3 10.55 19.33 -31.35
C ASN A 3 9.69 20.55 -31.66
N MET A 4 8.63 20.38 -32.40
CA MET A 4 7.73 21.48 -32.74
C MET A 4 6.67 21.72 -31.68
N THR A 5 6.29 22.98 -31.47
CA THR A 5 5.33 23.40 -30.46
C THR A 5 3.97 22.68 -30.59
N TYR A 6 3.54 22.39 -31.82
CA TYR A 6 2.29 21.67 -32.05
C TYR A 6 2.31 20.21 -31.54
N ALA A 7 3.51 19.58 -31.44
CA ALA A 7 3.63 18.23 -30.89
C ALA A 7 3.17 18.17 -29.42
N TYR A 8 3.47 19.23 -28.64
CA TYR A 8 2.96 19.35 -27.28
C TYR A 8 1.42 19.33 -27.24
N PHE A 9 0.78 20.14 -28.09
CA PHE A 9 -0.68 20.21 -28.12
C PHE A 9 -1.34 18.92 -28.62
N ALA A 10 -0.69 18.20 -29.56
CA ALA A 10 -1.18 16.92 -30.05
C ALA A 10 -1.34 15.87 -28.95
N LEU A 11 -0.45 15.87 -27.95
CA LEU A 11 -0.51 14.92 -26.82
C LEU A 11 -1.73 15.11 -25.92
N PHE A 12 -2.31 16.30 -25.87
CA PHE A 12 -3.42 16.65 -25.00
C PHE A 12 -4.77 16.80 -25.74
N GLN A 13 -4.86 16.24 -26.95
CA GLN A 13 -6.11 16.22 -27.69
C GLN A 13 -7.14 15.33 -27.00
N ARG A 14 -8.42 15.68 -27.18
CA ARG A 14 -9.56 14.94 -26.64
C ARG A 14 -10.44 14.41 -27.76
N ILE A 15 -11.06 13.27 -27.49
CA ILE A 15 -12.13 12.67 -28.31
C ILE A 15 -13.34 12.57 -27.37
N GLY A 16 -14.29 13.50 -27.53
CA GLY A 16 -15.36 13.69 -26.55
C GLY A 16 -14.77 14.11 -25.17
N ASP A 17 -15.16 13.43 -24.13
CA ASP A 17 -14.72 13.71 -22.76
C ASP A 17 -13.38 13.04 -22.38
N TYR A 18 -12.80 12.22 -23.25
CA TYR A 18 -11.59 11.45 -22.98
C TYR A 18 -10.38 12.04 -23.69
N TYR A 19 -9.21 11.93 -23.05
CA TYR A 19 -7.94 12.22 -23.73
C TYR A 19 -7.64 11.15 -24.78
N ALA A 20 -7.14 11.57 -25.95
CA ALA A 20 -6.72 10.66 -27.01
C ALA A 20 -5.50 9.80 -26.62
N PHE A 21 -4.68 10.29 -25.68
CA PHE A 21 -3.53 9.61 -25.14
C PHE A 21 -3.60 9.59 -23.61
N ASP A 22 -3.37 8.42 -23.00
CA ASP A 22 -3.34 8.24 -21.54
C ASP A 22 -1.92 7.85 -21.04
N PRO A 23 -1.07 8.83 -20.72
CA PRO A 23 0.28 8.55 -20.28
C PRO A 23 0.36 7.91 -18.89
N MET A 24 -0.74 7.85 -18.13
CA MET A 24 -0.78 7.30 -16.79
C MET A 24 -1.03 5.79 -16.75
N ASN A 25 -1.77 5.27 -17.74
CA ASN A 25 -2.22 3.88 -17.75
C ASN A 25 -1.75 3.11 -19.00
N SER A 26 -1.33 3.80 -20.08
CA SER A 26 -0.91 3.19 -21.34
C SER A 26 0.62 3.24 -21.51
N LYS A 27 1.25 2.06 -21.67
CA LYS A 27 2.69 1.96 -21.95
C LYS A 27 3.07 2.48 -23.34
N GLU A 28 2.15 2.41 -24.28
CA GLU A 28 2.41 2.91 -25.64
C GLU A 28 2.29 4.42 -25.69
N ASP A 29 1.28 4.97 -25.02
CA ASP A 29 1.07 6.41 -25.02
C ASP A 29 2.19 7.15 -24.30
N ILE A 30 2.68 6.60 -23.18
CA ILE A 30 3.82 7.22 -22.47
C ILE A 30 5.06 7.35 -23.34
N LYS A 31 5.29 6.46 -24.31
CA LYS A 31 6.41 6.58 -25.25
C LYS A 31 6.28 7.82 -26.14
N CYS A 32 5.06 8.16 -26.55
CA CYS A 32 4.78 9.38 -27.32
C CYS A 32 5.12 10.62 -26.49
N PHE A 33 4.66 10.65 -25.22
CA PHE A 33 4.99 11.73 -24.27
C PHE A 33 6.50 11.85 -24.04
N GLN A 34 7.23 10.73 -23.88
CA GLN A 34 8.67 10.70 -23.71
C GLN A 34 9.40 11.30 -24.92
N ALA A 35 9.01 10.91 -26.13
CA ALA A 35 9.66 11.39 -27.36
C ALA A 35 9.54 12.92 -27.50
N VAL A 36 8.33 13.45 -27.23
CA VAL A 36 8.10 14.90 -27.28
C VAL A 36 8.79 15.61 -26.14
N ALA A 37 8.73 15.09 -24.90
CA ALA A 37 9.39 15.68 -23.74
C ALA A 37 10.91 15.78 -23.94
N THR A 38 11.55 14.71 -24.40
CA THR A 38 13.00 14.69 -24.68
C THR A 38 13.36 15.73 -25.74
N SER A 39 12.60 15.78 -26.83
CA SER A 39 12.86 16.69 -27.91
C SER A 39 12.67 18.16 -27.52
N LEU A 40 11.61 18.46 -26.74
CA LEU A 40 11.38 19.82 -26.23
C LEU A 40 12.38 20.20 -25.14
N THR A 41 12.84 19.27 -24.32
CA THR A 41 13.87 19.54 -23.31
C THR A 41 15.19 19.94 -23.97
N ASN A 42 15.56 19.30 -25.08
CA ASN A 42 16.75 19.63 -25.82
C ASN A 42 16.64 20.99 -26.52
N ALA A 43 15.45 21.32 -27.06
CA ALA A 43 15.25 22.57 -27.78
C ALA A 43 14.92 23.77 -26.88
N TYR A 44 14.17 23.53 -25.81
CA TYR A 44 13.63 24.58 -24.92
C TYR A 44 13.66 24.17 -23.42
N PRO A 45 14.86 23.99 -22.82
CA PRO A 45 15.02 23.41 -21.48
C PRO A 45 14.38 24.22 -20.37
N ASN A 46 14.28 25.54 -20.54
CA ASN A 46 13.76 26.44 -19.52
C ASN A 46 12.26 26.75 -19.66
N ALA A 47 11.61 26.28 -20.73
CA ALA A 47 10.21 26.54 -20.94
C ALA A 47 9.31 25.82 -19.90
N VAL A 48 8.34 26.52 -19.35
CA VAL A 48 7.40 25.99 -18.32
C VAL A 48 6.68 24.75 -18.85
N ARG A 49 6.23 24.77 -20.11
CA ARG A 49 5.53 23.63 -20.73
C ARG A 49 6.41 22.40 -20.86
N THR A 50 7.71 22.58 -21.15
CA THR A 50 8.69 21.50 -21.19
C THR A 50 8.84 20.83 -19.81
N LYS A 51 8.97 21.63 -18.74
CA LYS A 51 9.06 21.14 -17.36
C LYS A 51 7.78 20.41 -16.94
N ASN A 52 6.62 20.94 -17.28
CA ASN A 52 5.34 20.28 -16.98
C ASN A 52 5.20 18.94 -17.72
N LEU A 53 5.56 18.88 -19.00
CA LEU A 53 5.53 17.64 -19.78
C LEU A 53 6.50 16.60 -19.21
N TYR A 54 7.68 17.02 -18.80
CA TYR A 54 8.65 16.15 -18.14
C TYR A 54 8.08 15.53 -16.86
N ASN A 55 7.41 16.32 -16.02
CA ASN A 55 6.76 15.83 -14.81
C ASN A 55 5.65 14.80 -15.12
N VAL A 56 4.84 15.03 -16.16
CA VAL A 56 3.84 14.06 -16.64
C VAL A 56 4.49 12.75 -17.03
N VAL A 57 5.59 12.81 -17.79
CA VAL A 57 6.35 11.62 -18.20
C VAL A 57 6.89 10.84 -17.00
N ILE A 58 7.51 11.53 -16.04
CA ILE A 58 8.05 10.86 -14.85
C ILE A 58 6.93 10.17 -14.05
N LYS A 59 5.78 10.84 -13.89
CA LYS A 59 4.62 10.28 -13.20
C LYS A 59 4.06 9.07 -13.94
N GLY A 60 3.87 9.17 -15.25
CA GLY A 60 3.39 8.07 -16.08
C GLY A 60 4.33 6.86 -16.08
N LEU A 61 5.66 7.09 -16.14
CA LEU A 61 6.65 6.02 -16.04
C LEU A 61 6.63 5.31 -14.69
N LYS A 62 6.37 6.02 -13.59
CA LYS A 62 6.20 5.38 -12.29
C LYS A 62 4.98 4.47 -12.27
N ASN A 63 3.87 4.92 -12.84
CA ASN A 63 2.62 4.17 -12.87
C ASN A 63 2.65 2.98 -13.82
N THR A 64 3.28 3.13 -14.99
CA THR A 64 3.31 2.09 -16.05
C THR A 64 4.48 1.11 -15.92
N ARG A 65 5.46 1.40 -15.06
CA ARG A 65 6.50 0.41 -14.72
C ARG A 65 5.83 -0.78 -14.02
N PRO A 66 6.03 -2.02 -14.50
CA PRO A 66 5.71 -3.16 -13.67
C PRO A 66 6.44 -2.95 -12.35
N ALA A 67 5.70 -2.98 -11.24
CA ALA A 67 6.32 -2.99 -9.93
C ALA A 67 7.43 -4.03 -10.01
N LYS A 68 8.70 -3.61 -9.85
CA LYS A 68 9.78 -4.56 -9.67
C LYS A 68 9.35 -5.38 -8.49
N ARG A 69 8.87 -6.61 -8.73
CA ARG A 69 8.70 -7.59 -7.67
C ARG A 69 10.07 -7.68 -7.04
N LYS A 70 10.26 -7.01 -5.92
CA LYS A 70 11.36 -7.32 -5.03
C LYS A 70 11.12 -8.79 -4.71
N THR A 71 11.93 -9.66 -5.24
CA THR A 71 11.94 -11.06 -4.81
C THR A 71 12.43 -10.99 -3.39
N LEU A 72 11.47 -10.99 -2.45
CA LEU A 72 11.77 -11.05 -1.03
C LEU A 72 12.30 -12.46 -0.81
N GLN A 73 13.61 -12.57 -0.60
CA GLN A 73 14.19 -13.78 -0.08
C GLN A 73 13.75 -13.86 1.38
N ILE A 74 12.69 -14.63 1.64
CA ILE A 74 12.23 -14.92 3.00
C ILE A 74 13.24 -15.91 3.58
N PRO A 75 13.99 -15.56 4.63
CA PRO A 75 14.86 -16.52 5.29
C PRO A 75 13.98 -17.68 5.80
N ILE A 76 14.34 -18.91 5.44
CA ILE A 76 13.59 -20.15 5.78
C ILE A 76 13.31 -20.26 7.29
N ASN A 77 14.17 -19.67 8.13
CA ASN A 77 14.00 -19.62 9.58
C ASN A 77 12.86 -18.70 10.07
N LYS A 78 12.23 -17.91 9.17
CA LYS A 78 11.04 -17.07 9.48
C LYS A 78 9.73 -17.69 9.00
N ILE A 79 9.76 -18.82 8.32
CA ILE A 79 8.58 -19.59 7.98
C ILE A 79 8.33 -20.52 9.17
N SER A 80 7.20 -20.34 9.86
CA SER A 80 6.78 -21.27 10.90
C SER A 80 6.54 -22.65 10.26
N GLU A 81 6.66 -23.73 11.06
CA GLU A 81 6.40 -25.11 10.61
C GLU A 81 5.02 -25.30 9.97
N ALA A 82 4.10 -24.37 10.19
CA ALA A 82 2.77 -24.32 9.58
C ALA A 82 2.73 -23.58 8.25
N GLY A 83 3.88 -23.14 7.70
CA GLY A 83 3.93 -22.40 6.43
C GLY A 83 3.49 -20.93 6.54
N LEU A 84 3.21 -20.44 7.74
CA LEU A 84 2.85 -19.05 8.00
C LEU A 84 4.09 -18.18 8.19
N ILE A 85 4.07 -17.00 7.59
CA ILE A 85 5.10 -15.99 7.79
C ILE A 85 4.87 -15.37 9.17
N ASP A 86 5.86 -15.50 10.06
CA ASP A 86 5.74 -14.93 11.42
C ASP A 86 5.79 -13.40 11.38
N ILE A 87 4.96 -12.79 12.21
CA ILE A 87 4.94 -11.35 12.45
C ILE A 87 5.47 -11.12 13.84
N ASP A 88 6.49 -10.25 13.96
CA ASP A 88 7.09 -9.84 15.23
C ASP A 88 7.07 -8.31 15.26
N LEU A 89 6.12 -7.74 15.98
CA LEU A 89 5.89 -6.31 16.11
C LEU A 89 5.62 -5.93 17.56
N LYS A 90 5.75 -4.64 17.87
CA LYS A 90 5.53 -4.12 19.23
C LYS A 90 4.07 -3.74 19.46
N ASP A 91 3.58 -4.03 20.65
CA ASP A 91 2.30 -3.53 21.15
C ASP A 91 2.41 -2.10 21.72
N VAL A 92 1.32 -1.58 22.28
CA VAL A 92 1.23 -0.22 22.87
C VAL A 92 2.19 -0.01 24.04
N GLU A 93 2.59 -1.08 24.72
CA GLU A 93 3.53 -1.07 25.84
C GLU A 93 4.98 -1.23 25.36
N GLY A 94 5.21 -1.40 24.06
CA GLY A 94 6.52 -1.65 23.46
C GLY A 94 6.98 -3.09 23.57
N VAL A 95 6.12 -4.00 24.00
CA VAL A 95 6.43 -5.43 24.13
C VAL A 95 6.31 -6.11 22.76
N SER A 96 7.33 -6.90 22.41
CA SER A 96 7.29 -7.71 21.18
C SER A 96 6.21 -8.78 21.28
N ARG A 97 5.29 -8.80 20.33
CA ARG A 97 4.23 -9.81 20.16
C ARG A 97 4.46 -10.56 18.86
N LYS A 98 4.67 -11.87 18.97
CA LYS A 98 4.84 -12.73 17.79
C LYS A 98 3.53 -13.44 17.45
N LEU A 99 3.20 -13.47 16.17
CA LEU A 99 2.03 -14.21 15.70
C LEU A 99 2.15 -15.71 16.01
N SER A 100 3.37 -16.27 15.93
CA SER A 100 3.69 -17.66 16.26
C SER A 100 3.38 -18.05 17.72
N GLN A 101 3.33 -17.09 18.65
CA GLN A 101 2.96 -17.33 20.04
C GLN A 101 1.49 -17.74 20.21
N LEU A 102 0.67 -17.50 19.19
CA LEU A 102 -0.74 -17.87 19.17
C LEU A 102 -1.00 -19.26 18.55
N LYS A 103 0.06 -20.04 18.31
CA LYS A 103 -0.06 -21.39 17.75
C LYS A 103 -1.02 -22.24 18.58
N GLY A 104 -1.94 -22.93 17.89
CA GLY A 104 -2.97 -23.76 18.51
C GLY A 104 -4.26 -23.03 18.87
N LYS A 105 -4.38 -21.74 18.55
CA LYS A 105 -5.60 -20.95 18.65
C LYS A 105 -6.11 -20.63 17.25
N VAL A 106 -7.39 -20.32 17.15
CA VAL A 106 -7.96 -19.71 15.94
C VAL A 106 -7.63 -18.22 15.97
N VAL A 107 -6.85 -17.75 15.01
CA VAL A 107 -6.40 -16.36 14.99
C VAL A 107 -7.01 -15.62 13.81
N LEU A 108 -7.63 -14.49 14.07
CA LEU A 108 -8.02 -13.52 13.07
C LEU A 108 -6.90 -12.48 12.97
N LEU A 109 -6.06 -12.62 11.94
CA LEU A 109 -5.02 -11.67 11.60
C LEU A 109 -5.64 -10.56 10.75
N ASP A 110 -5.53 -9.32 11.22
CA ASP A 110 -6.13 -8.15 10.60
C ASP A 110 -5.10 -7.07 10.34
N PHE A 111 -5.05 -6.55 9.12
CA PHE A 111 -4.23 -5.39 8.75
C PHE A 111 -5.13 -4.18 8.55
N VAL A 112 -4.86 -3.11 9.28
CA VAL A 112 -5.72 -1.93 9.35
C VAL A 112 -4.93 -0.63 9.32
N VAL A 113 -5.59 0.44 8.86
CA VAL A 113 -5.21 1.84 9.09
C VAL A 113 -6.36 2.47 9.85
N TYR A 114 -6.16 2.78 11.13
CA TYR A 114 -7.22 3.34 12.01
C TYR A 114 -7.68 4.72 11.58
N GLN A 115 -6.82 5.50 10.93
CA GLN A 115 -7.17 6.81 10.37
C GLN A 115 -8.09 6.71 9.15
N SER A 116 -8.34 5.51 8.62
CA SER A 116 -9.26 5.34 7.49
C SER A 116 -10.73 5.47 7.96
N GLN A 117 -11.56 6.01 7.09
CA GLN A 117 -13.00 6.17 7.38
C GLN A 117 -13.71 4.83 7.67
N ALA A 118 -13.25 3.74 7.07
CA ALA A 118 -13.83 2.41 7.24
C ALA A 118 -13.44 1.74 8.56
N SER A 119 -12.42 2.24 9.27
CA SER A 119 -11.86 1.53 10.43
C SER A 119 -12.79 1.47 11.63
N ALA A 120 -13.63 2.49 11.84
CA ALA A 120 -14.53 2.54 12.97
C ALA A 120 -15.60 1.43 12.90
N GLU A 121 -16.26 1.27 11.75
CA GLU A 121 -17.24 0.21 11.49
C GLU A 121 -16.56 -1.17 11.53
N HIS A 122 -15.38 -1.28 10.93
CA HIS A 122 -14.58 -2.51 10.95
C HIS A 122 -14.30 -2.98 12.38
N ASN A 123 -13.84 -2.10 13.27
CA ASN A 123 -13.54 -2.44 14.66
C ASN A 123 -14.80 -2.78 15.47
N LEU A 124 -15.94 -2.18 15.15
CA LEU A 124 -17.21 -2.58 15.78
C LEU A 124 -17.57 -4.04 15.41
N ASN A 125 -17.46 -4.39 14.12
CA ASN A 125 -17.71 -5.76 13.66
C ASN A 125 -16.72 -6.76 14.28
N LEU A 126 -15.44 -6.40 14.42
CA LEU A 126 -14.46 -7.22 15.12
C LEU A 126 -14.79 -7.42 16.60
N ARG A 127 -15.29 -6.38 17.26
CA ARG A 127 -15.71 -6.47 18.66
C ARG A 127 -16.88 -7.42 18.86
N GLU A 128 -17.84 -7.44 17.96
CA GLU A 128 -18.95 -8.39 17.99
C GLU A 128 -18.45 -9.84 17.82
N LEU A 129 -17.56 -10.05 16.85
CA LEU A 129 -16.93 -11.36 16.64
C LEU A 129 -16.11 -11.80 17.85
N TYR A 130 -15.31 -10.91 18.42
CA TYR A 130 -14.51 -11.21 19.60
C TYR A 130 -15.38 -11.58 20.80
N ASN A 131 -16.41 -10.78 21.10
CA ASN A 131 -17.35 -11.06 22.20
C ASN A 131 -18.03 -12.43 22.04
N LYS A 132 -18.33 -12.85 20.79
CA LYS A 132 -19.02 -14.11 20.52
C LYS A 132 -18.11 -15.33 20.58
N TYR A 133 -16.82 -15.18 20.22
CA TYR A 133 -15.94 -16.31 19.99
C TYR A 133 -14.66 -16.33 20.83
N ALA A 134 -14.32 -15.29 21.58
CA ALA A 134 -13.11 -15.26 22.41
C ALA A 134 -13.12 -16.39 23.45
N SER A 135 -14.26 -16.65 24.08
CA SER A 135 -14.44 -17.76 25.02
C SER A 135 -14.30 -19.16 24.38
N LYS A 136 -14.39 -19.23 23.04
CA LYS A 136 -14.22 -20.44 22.23
C LYS A 136 -12.83 -20.58 21.63
N GLY A 137 -11.90 -19.70 22.01
CA GLY A 137 -10.50 -19.75 21.59
C GLY A 137 -10.12 -18.82 20.43
N LEU A 138 -11.02 -17.94 19.97
CA LEU A 138 -10.66 -16.93 18.98
C LEU A 138 -9.73 -15.90 19.61
N GLN A 139 -8.64 -15.60 18.90
CA GLN A 139 -7.77 -14.46 19.16
C GLN A 139 -7.78 -13.52 17.95
N ILE A 140 -7.69 -12.22 18.21
CA ILE A 140 -7.47 -11.23 17.15
C ILE A 140 -6.07 -10.69 17.30
N TYR A 141 -5.31 -10.70 16.20
CA TYR A 141 -4.00 -10.10 16.09
C TYR A 141 -4.08 -9.00 15.03
N GLN A 142 -4.17 -7.76 15.47
CA GLN A 142 -4.41 -6.61 14.61
C GLN A 142 -3.13 -5.82 14.40
N VAL A 143 -2.74 -5.68 13.14
CA VAL A 143 -1.53 -4.98 12.68
C VAL A 143 -1.93 -3.62 12.14
N SER A 144 -1.55 -2.57 12.83
CA SER A 144 -1.70 -1.20 12.36
C SER A 144 -0.58 -0.82 11.39
N LEU A 145 -0.97 -0.22 10.28
CA LEU A 145 -0.07 0.43 9.31
C LEU A 145 -0.15 1.96 9.40
N ASP A 146 -0.62 2.48 10.55
CA ASP A 146 -0.70 3.93 10.79
C ASP A 146 0.69 4.53 10.99
N ALA A 147 0.95 5.66 10.34
CA ALA A 147 2.20 6.40 10.52
C ALA A 147 2.24 7.10 11.89
N ASP A 148 1.09 7.54 12.42
CA ASP A 148 0.96 8.25 13.68
C ASP A 148 0.83 7.29 14.87
N GLU A 149 1.93 7.16 15.62
CA GLU A 149 1.99 6.30 16.80
C GLU A 149 1.07 6.76 17.93
N HIS A 150 0.96 8.08 18.14
CA HIS A 150 0.13 8.63 19.22
C HIS A 150 -1.35 8.37 18.96
N TYR A 151 -1.78 8.59 17.73
CA TYR A 151 -3.16 8.28 17.31
C TYR A 151 -3.46 6.79 17.49
N TRP A 152 -2.56 5.91 16.99
CA TRP A 152 -2.68 4.47 17.15
C TRP A 152 -2.82 4.05 18.62
N LYS A 153 -1.95 4.52 19.51
CA LYS A 153 -2.03 4.22 20.95
C LYS A 153 -3.38 4.63 21.55
N THR A 154 -3.86 5.82 21.18
CA THR A 154 -5.14 6.34 21.68
C THR A 154 -6.33 5.49 21.26
N VAL A 155 -6.37 5.05 20.00
CA VAL A 155 -7.49 4.27 19.45
C VAL A 155 -7.48 2.83 19.97
N THR A 156 -6.30 2.25 20.20
CA THR A 156 -6.17 0.84 20.59
C THR A 156 -6.24 0.61 22.10
N ASP A 157 -6.12 1.64 22.92
CA ASP A 157 -6.13 1.56 24.41
C ASP A 157 -7.26 0.72 25.00
N LYS A 158 -8.45 0.72 24.38
CA LYS A 158 -9.64 0.02 24.86
C LYS A 158 -10.02 -1.21 24.02
N LEU A 159 -9.14 -1.66 23.14
CA LEU A 159 -9.39 -2.86 22.36
C LEU A 159 -8.98 -4.10 23.17
N PRO A 160 -9.85 -5.13 23.24
CA PRO A 160 -9.62 -6.29 24.11
C PRO A 160 -8.72 -7.37 23.50
N TRP A 161 -8.10 -7.09 22.38
CA TRP A 161 -7.25 -8.03 21.63
C TRP A 161 -5.84 -7.47 21.40
N ILE A 162 -4.97 -8.28 20.78
CA ILE A 162 -3.58 -7.89 20.51
C ILE A 162 -3.55 -6.85 19.39
N CYS A 163 -3.08 -5.66 19.70
CA CYS A 163 -2.84 -4.58 18.75
C CYS A 163 -1.35 -4.29 18.66
N VAL A 164 -0.78 -4.43 17.48
CA VAL A 164 0.62 -4.13 17.20
C VAL A 164 0.73 -3.09 16.08
N ARG A 165 1.84 -2.38 15.99
CA ARG A 165 2.07 -1.39 14.94
C ARG A 165 3.33 -1.73 14.15
N ASP A 166 3.23 -1.65 12.83
CA ASP A 166 4.39 -1.62 11.96
C ASP A 166 4.79 -0.16 11.70
N GLU A 167 5.98 0.19 12.14
CA GLU A 167 6.53 1.55 12.02
C GLU A 167 6.77 1.94 10.55
N ASP A 168 6.98 0.94 9.68
CA ASP A 168 7.17 1.15 8.24
C ASP A 168 5.87 1.50 7.50
N GLY A 169 4.70 1.36 8.13
CA GLY A 169 3.40 1.77 7.60
C GLY A 169 3.13 1.25 6.19
N ALA A 170 2.97 2.15 5.24
CA ALA A 170 2.74 1.80 3.82
C ALA A 170 3.93 1.08 3.15
N GLU A 171 5.14 1.18 3.72
CA GLU A 171 6.34 0.49 3.23
C GLU A 171 6.59 -0.86 3.95
N SER A 172 5.66 -1.27 4.80
CA SER A 172 5.72 -2.51 5.57
C SER A 172 6.09 -3.71 4.70
N ARG A 173 7.08 -4.47 5.16
CA ARG A 173 7.48 -5.73 4.53
C ARG A 173 6.36 -6.78 4.51
N TYR A 174 5.40 -6.69 5.42
CA TYR A 174 4.29 -7.64 5.50
C TYR A 174 3.26 -7.42 4.41
N ILE A 175 3.15 -6.21 3.84
CA ILE A 175 2.22 -5.93 2.74
C ILE A 175 2.46 -6.87 1.54
N PRO A 176 3.67 -6.94 0.96
CA PRO A 176 3.91 -7.87 -0.15
C PRO A 176 3.96 -9.34 0.31
N LEU A 177 4.36 -9.63 1.55
CA LEU A 177 4.45 -11.00 2.08
C LEU A 177 3.06 -11.64 2.21
N TYR A 178 2.08 -10.89 2.70
CA TYR A 178 0.69 -11.34 2.85
C TYR A 178 -0.19 -10.95 1.65
N ASN A 179 0.41 -10.40 0.56
CA ASN A 179 -0.30 -9.94 -0.64
C ASN A 179 -1.46 -8.98 -0.33
N ILE A 180 -1.24 -8.07 0.62
CA ILE A 180 -2.23 -7.08 1.03
C ILE A 180 -2.38 -6.04 -0.08
N LYS A 181 -3.59 -5.88 -0.62
CA LYS A 181 -3.89 -4.92 -1.69
C LYS A 181 -4.63 -3.70 -1.17
N ASN A 182 -5.44 -3.90 -0.16
CA ASN A 182 -6.26 -2.88 0.47
C ASN A 182 -6.28 -3.11 1.98
N VAL A 183 -6.64 -2.09 2.76
CA VAL A 183 -6.93 -2.20 4.18
C VAL A 183 -8.35 -1.68 4.44
N PRO A 184 -9.10 -2.33 5.34
CA PRO A 184 -8.71 -3.50 6.15
C PRO A 184 -8.66 -4.79 5.35
N THR A 185 -7.76 -5.71 5.72
CA THR A 185 -7.66 -7.08 5.16
C THR A 185 -7.54 -8.10 6.28
N LEU A 186 -8.37 -9.14 6.22
CA LEU A 186 -8.50 -10.18 7.23
C LEU A 186 -8.01 -11.54 6.71
N PHE A 187 -7.31 -12.26 7.58
CA PHE A 187 -6.92 -13.66 7.38
C PHE A 187 -7.36 -14.48 8.58
N LEU A 188 -8.00 -15.62 8.35
CA LEU A 188 -8.29 -16.60 9.39
C LEU A 188 -7.21 -17.68 9.36
N ILE A 189 -6.52 -17.88 10.49
CA ILE A 189 -5.38 -18.76 10.63
C ILE A 189 -5.64 -19.77 11.76
#